data_2afd31d19376f90729ef775bda3d6b4a
#
_entry.id   2afd31d19376f90729ef775bda3d6b4a
#
_cell.length_a   1.000
_cell.length_b   1.000
_cell.length_c   1.000
_cell.angle_alpha   90.00
_cell.angle_beta   90.00
_cell.angle_gamma   90.00
#
_symmetry.space_group_name_H-M   'P 1'
#
loop_
_entity.id
_entity.type
_entity.pdbx_description
1 polymer ?
#
loop_
_entity_poly.entity_id
_entity_poly.type
_entity_poly.pdbx_seq_one_letter_code
_entity_poly.pdbx_strand_id
1 'polypeptide(L)'
;EPGKRVLDLCCGDGELLHYLHKEKQASGYGLEIGPENITECIAKGVNVIEKDIEEGLASIKDNTFDTVIMTQAIQIMMRPDEIIDEMLRIGKECIVTFPNFGHWRARGYLAFRGQMPVSKFLPYTWYNTPNTHFCTFKDFERLCVERNIYIMDRTVVDNEHQHRWWIHLWPNMLGEIAIYRITK
;
A
#
# COMPACT_ATOMS: atom_id res chain seq x y z
N GLU A 1 11.14 11.40 10.70
CA GLU A 1 11.39 12.38 11.78
C GLU A 1 10.79 11.83 13.08
N PRO A 2 11.48 11.98 14.24
CA PRO A 2 10.96 11.53 15.52
C PRO A 2 9.65 12.24 15.90
N GLY A 3 8.71 11.48 16.53
CA GLY A 3 7.47 12.06 17.03
C GLY A 3 6.34 12.22 16.00
N LYS A 4 6.52 11.79 14.73
CA LYS A 4 5.43 11.75 13.74
C LYS A 4 4.32 10.82 14.19
N ARG A 5 3.07 11.26 13.95
CA ARG A 5 1.87 10.42 14.15
C ARG A 5 1.57 9.68 12.85
N VAL A 6 1.58 8.36 12.93
CA VAL A 6 1.38 7.46 11.79
C VAL A 6 0.08 6.69 11.96
N LEU A 7 -0.67 6.53 10.88
CA LEU A 7 -1.78 5.58 10.77
C LEU A 7 -1.44 4.57 9.69
N ASP A 8 -1.51 3.29 10.03
CA ASP A 8 -1.31 2.19 9.09
C ASP A 8 -2.65 1.49 8.83
N LEU A 9 -3.12 1.58 7.60
CA LEU A 9 -4.40 1.00 7.15
C LEU A 9 -4.16 -0.43 6.66
N CYS A 10 -4.91 -1.39 7.20
CA CYS A 10 -4.67 -2.83 7.01
C CYS A 10 -3.26 -3.20 7.49
N CYS A 11 -2.95 -2.90 8.75
CA CYS A 11 -1.60 -3.01 9.28
C CYS A 11 -1.08 -4.44 9.44
N GLY A 12 -1.91 -5.46 9.16
CA GLY A 12 -1.56 -6.85 9.32
C GLY A 12 -1.10 -7.16 10.75
N ASP A 13 0.00 -7.86 10.88
CA ASP A 13 0.60 -8.24 12.17
C ASP A 13 1.31 -7.10 12.92
N GLY A 14 1.25 -5.86 12.39
CA GLY A 14 1.81 -4.67 13.00
C GLY A 14 3.34 -4.52 12.92
N GLU A 15 4.03 -5.33 12.13
CA GLU A 15 5.50 -5.31 12.03
C GLU A 15 6.04 -3.94 11.64
N LEU A 16 5.40 -3.28 10.66
CA LEU A 16 5.82 -1.93 10.22
C LEU A 16 5.69 -0.90 11.35
N LEU A 17 4.58 -0.88 12.07
CA LEU A 17 4.36 0.04 13.19
C LEU A 17 5.31 -0.24 14.34
N HIS A 18 5.55 -1.52 14.65
CA HIS A 18 6.54 -1.91 15.66
C HIS A 18 7.94 -1.38 15.30
N TYR A 19 8.37 -1.57 14.05
CA TYR A 19 9.64 -1.05 13.53
C TYR A 19 9.69 0.49 13.62
N LEU A 20 8.64 1.18 13.16
CA LEU A 20 8.59 2.64 13.18
C LEU A 20 8.63 3.21 14.61
N HIS A 21 7.96 2.54 15.55
CA HIS A 21 8.01 2.92 16.96
C HIS A 21 9.42 2.76 17.53
N LYS A 22 10.03 1.59 17.34
CA LYS A 22 11.33 1.23 17.88
C LYS A 22 12.49 2.04 17.28
N GLU A 23 12.54 2.15 15.96
CA GLU A 23 13.69 2.70 15.25
C GLU A 23 13.52 4.19 14.90
N LYS A 24 12.29 4.68 14.80
CA LYS A 24 12.01 6.07 14.40
C LYS A 24 11.31 6.89 15.48
N GLN A 25 10.98 6.29 16.62
CA GLN A 25 10.24 6.95 17.71
C GLN A 25 8.91 7.56 17.22
N ALA A 26 8.31 6.97 16.18
CA ALA A 26 7.02 7.38 15.69
C ALA A 26 5.92 6.86 16.64
N SER A 27 4.89 7.66 16.86
CA SER A 27 3.67 7.19 17.50
C SER A 27 2.63 6.84 16.45
N GLY A 28 1.87 5.78 16.65
CA GLY A 28 0.90 5.40 15.61
C GLY A 28 -0.14 4.40 16.07
N TYR A 29 -1.10 4.21 15.18
CA TYR A 29 -2.17 3.23 15.31
C TYR A 29 -2.25 2.41 14.03
N GLY A 30 -2.61 1.13 14.16
CA GLY A 30 -3.01 0.29 13.05
C GLY A 30 -4.53 0.17 12.99
N LEU A 31 -5.09 0.08 11.78
CA LEU A 31 -6.45 -0.41 11.55
C LEU A 31 -6.35 -1.80 10.94
N GLU A 32 -7.04 -2.76 11.51
CA GLU A 32 -7.04 -4.15 11.07
C GLU A 32 -8.38 -4.81 11.38
N ILE A 33 -8.80 -5.79 10.59
CA ILE A 33 -10.04 -6.57 10.81
C ILE A 33 -9.78 -8.03 11.17
N GLY A 34 -8.59 -8.53 10.85
CA GLY A 34 -8.19 -9.92 11.11
C GLY A 34 -7.89 -10.16 12.59
N PRO A 35 -8.65 -10.99 13.32
CA PRO A 35 -8.46 -11.19 14.77
C PRO A 35 -7.09 -11.80 15.10
N GLU A 36 -6.54 -12.62 14.21
CA GLU A 36 -5.19 -13.19 14.37
C GLU A 36 -4.12 -12.09 14.30
N ASN A 37 -4.21 -11.23 13.29
CA ASN A 37 -3.32 -10.09 13.12
C ASN A 37 -3.41 -9.10 14.29
N ILE A 38 -4.63 -8.80 14.76
CA ILE A 38 -4.86 -7.94 15.92
C ILE A 38 -4.16 -8.52 17.16
N THR A 39 -4.26 -9.84 17.36
CA THR A 39 -3.59 -10.52 18.47
C THR A 39 -2.07 -10.37 18.39
N GLU A 40 -1.50 -10.49 17.19
CA GLU A 40 -0.06 -10.31 16.96
C GLU A 40 0.38 -8.85 17.19
N CYS A 41 -0.41 -7.86 16.72
CA CYS A 41 -0.18 -6.45 17.02
C CYS A 41 -0.08 -6.20 18.54
N ILE A 42 -1.04 -6.71 19.30
CA ILE A 42 -1.07 -6.56 20.76
C ILE A 42 0.16 -7.21 21.39
N ALA A 43 0.53 -8.40 20.96
CA ALA A 43 1.72 -9.11 21.45
C ALA A 43 3.03 -8.33 21.19
N LYS A 44 3.09 -7.58 20.08
CA LYS A 44 4.22 -6.70 19.73
C LYS A 44 4.16 -5.31 20.41
N GLY A 45 3.11 -5.02 21.18
CA GLY A 45 2.89 -3.71 21.81
C GLY A 45 2.49 -2.61 20.83
N VAL A 46 1.91 -2.97 19.70
CA VAL A 46 1.38 -2.03 18.70
C VAL A 46 -0.06 -1.65 19.07
N ASN A 47 -0.37 -0.35 19.02
CA ASN A 47 -1.74 0.12 19.17
C ASN A 47 -2.53 -0.21 17.91
N VAL A 48 -3.54 -1.05 18.02
CA VAL A 48 -4.40 -1.46 16.91
C VAL A 48 -5.86 -1.23 17.26
N ILE A 49 -6.64 -0.83 16.27
CA ILE A 49 -8.09 -0.64 16.36
C ILE A 49 -8.73 -1.62 15.37
N GLU A 50 -9.65 -2.45 15.85
CA GLU A 50 -10.47 -3.28 14.99
C GLU A 50 -11.44 -2.41 14.21
N LYS A 51 -11.21 -2.26 12.91
CA LYS A 51 -12.04 -1.45 12.03
C LYS A 51 -11.92 -1.87 10.58
N ASP A 52 -13.07 -2.04 9.94
CA ASP A 52 -13.16 -2.13 8.49
C ASP A 52 -13.02 -0.73 7.88
N ILE A 53 -12.00 -0.54 7.07
CA ILE A 53 -11.75 0.74 6.42
C ILE A 53 -12.76 1.03 5.29
N GLU A 54 -13.41 0.02 4.75
CA GLU A 54 -14.47 0.18 3.72
C GLU A 54 -15.77 0.75 4.31
N GLU A 55 -15.98 0.65 5.62
CA GLU A 55 -17.05 1.36 6.32
C GLU A 55 -16.80 2.88 6.42
N GLY A 56 -15.62 3.32 5.93
CA GLY A 56 -15.21 4.72 5.90
C GLY A 56 -14.42 5.17 7.12
N LEU A 57 -13.71 6.27 6.94
CA LEU A 57 -12.85 6.90 7.94
C LEU A 57 -13.43 8.22 8.49
N ALA A 58 -14.73 8.47 8.27
CA ALA A 58 -15.41 9.73 8.62
C ALA A 58 -15.31 10.10 10.12
N SER A 59 -15.09 9.13 11.01
CA SER A 59 -14.86 9.39 12.43
C SER A 59 -13.52 10.04 12.74
N ILE A 60 -12.57 10.00 11.79
CA ILE A 60 -11.24 10.59 11.93
C ILE A 60 -11.28 11.99 11.32
N LYS A 61 -10.83 12.98 12.09
CA LYS A 61 -10.77 14.38 11.64
C LYS A 61 -9.68 14.59 10.58
N ASP A 62 -9.87 15.61 9.76
CA ASP A 62 -8.90 16.01 8.74
C ASP A 62 -7.52 16.31 9.36
N ASN A 63 -6.46 15.96 8.64
CA ASN A 63 -5.07 16.21 9.03
C ASN A 63 -4.69 15.71 10.44
N THR A 64 -5.34 14.62 10.90
CA THR A 64 -5.05 14.04 12.22
C THR A 64 -3.67 13.41 12.29
N PHE A 65 -3.22 12.80 11.19
CA PHE A 65 -1.94 12.10 11.10
C PHE A 65 -0.94 12.85 10.23
N ASP A 66 0.34 12.73 10.57
CA ASP A 66 1.40 13.29 9.74
C ASP A 66 1.63 12.41 8.50
N THR A 67 1.53 11.08 8.67
CA THR A 67 1.65 10.11 7.58
C THR A 67 0.58 9.03 7.71
N VAL A 68 -0.15 8.76 6.63
CA VAL A 68 -1.05 7.60 6.52
C VAL A 68 -0.43 6.59 5.56
N ILE A 69 -0.35 5.35 5.97
CA ILE A 69 0.30 4.29 5.21
C ILE A 69 -0.74 3.23 4.82
N MET A 70 -0.61 2.68 3.62
CA MET A 70 -1.32 1.49 3.18
C MET A 70 -0.38 0.62 2.36
N THR A 71 0.06 -0.49 2.94
CA THR A 71 1.02 -1.39 2.30
C THR A 71 0.33 -2.59 1.69
N GLN A 72 0.44 -2.73 0.36
CA GLN A 72 -0.05 -3.86 -0.43
C GLN A 72 -1.54 -4.24 -0.15
N ALA A 73 -2.36 -3.25 0.18
CA ALA A 73 -3.78 -3.44 0.48
C ALA A 73 -4.70 -2.69 -0.50
N ILE A 74 -4.22 -1.63 -1.16
CA ILE A 74 -5.07 -0.80 -2.03
C ILE A 74 -5.75 -1.59 -3.16
N GLN A 75 -5.11 -2.63 -3.67
CA GLN A 75 -5.63 -3.47 -4.75
C GLN A 75 -6.74 -4.44 -4.31
N ILE A 76 -6.97 -4.60 -3.01
CA ILE A 76 -8.06 -5.44 -2.48
C ILE A 76 -9.30 -4.64 -2.08
N MET A 77 -9.20 -3.32 -2.05
CA MET A 77 -10.30 -2.43 -1.70
C MET A 77 -11.36 -2.40 -2.80
N MET A 78 -12.64 -2.26 -2.42
CA MET A 78 -13.74 -2.12 -3.37
C MET A 78 -13.68 -0.79 -4.13
N ARG A 79 -13.34 0.28 -3.46
CA ARG A 79 -13.25 1.64 -3.99
C ARG A 79 -11.89 2.28 -3.65
N PRO A 80 -10.80 1.82 -4.30
CA PRO A 80 -9.45 2.29 -4.00
C PRO A 80 -9.28 3.80 -4.19
N ASP A 81 -10.01 4.38 -5.12
CA ASP A 81 -10.02 5.81 -5.39
C ASP A 81 -10.60 6.63 -4.21
N GLU A 82 -11.67 6.16 -3.59
CA GLU A 82 -12.28 6.81 -2.43
C GLU A 82 -11.41 6.64 -1.17
N ILE A 83 -10.79 5.48 -1.00
CA ILE A 83 -9.88 5.23 0.11
C ILE A 83 -8.66 6.17 0.03
N ILE A 84 -8.10 6.39 -1.15
CA ILE A 84 -6.99 7.35 -1.34
C ILE A 84 -7.43 8.76 -0.98
N ASP A 85 -8.63 9.20 -1.38
CA ASP A 85 -9.15 10.52 -1.01
C ASP A 85 -9.31 10.66 0.51
N GLU A 86 -9.81 9.63 1.21
CA GLU A 86 -9.92 9.61 2.66
C GLU A 86 -8.54 9.61 3.34
N MET A 87 -7.59 8.83 2.84
CA MET A 87 -6.21 8.86 3.34
C MET A 87 -5.62 10.27 3.27
N LEU A 88 -5.80 10.95 2.13
CA LEU A 88 -5.33 12.32 1.90
C LEU A 88 -6.12 13.38 2.70
N ARG A 89 -7.34 13.07 3.12
CA ARG A 89 -8.11 13.93 4.01
C ARG A 89 -7.59 13.86 5.46
N ILE A 90 -7.30 12.65 5.95
CA ILE A 90 -6.92 12.43 7.36
C ILE A 90 -5.41 12.57 7.61
N GLY A 91 -4.59 12.46 6.56
CA GLY A 91 -3.14 12.57 6.59
C GLY A 91 -2.58 13.74 5.82
N LYS A 92 -1.48 14.31 6.28
CA LYS A 92 -0.74 15.37 5.55
C LYS A 92 -0.01 14.79 4.34
N GLU A 93 0.48 13.57 4.45
CA GLU A 93 1.08 12.78 3.37
C GLU A 93 0.63 11.33 3.48
N CYS A 94 0.62 10.63 2.36
CA CYS A 94 0.26 9.22 2.32
C CYS A 94 1.34 8.39 1.64
N ILE A 95 1.55 7.18 2.12
CA ILE A 95 2.42 6.19 1.49
C ILE A 95 1.55 5.02 1.05
N VAL A 96 1.54 4.73 -0.25
CA VAL A 96 0.77 3.65 -0.84
C VAL A 96 1.71 2.70 -1.56
N THR A 97 1.56 1.40 -1.31
CA THR A 97 2.30 0.38 -2.05
C THR A 97 1.36 -0.64 -2.67
N PHE A 98 1.72 -1.13 -3.84
CA PHE A 98 0.95 -2.16 -4.54
C PHE A 98 1.83 -2.98 -5.48
N PRO A 99 1.46 -4.24 -5.79
CA PRO A 99 2.13 -5.05 -6.78
C PRO A 99 1.88 -4.50 -8.19
N ASN A 100 2.94 -4.35 -8.98
CA ASN A 100 2.86 -3.83 -10.34
C ASN A 100 2.47 -4.93 -11.34
N PHE A 101 1.23 -4.97 -11.75
CA PHE A 101 0.77 -5.90 -12.79
C PHE A 101 1.37 -5.60 -14.18
N GLY A 102 1.93 -4.41 -14.36
CA GLY A 102 2.64 -4.00 -15.59
C GLY A 102 4.04 -4.59 -15.77
N HIS A 103 4.55 -5.38 -14.81
CA HIS A 103 5.87 -6.00 -14.90
C HIS A 103 5.99 -6.93 -16.11
N TRP A 104 7.18 -6.93 -16.77
CA TRP A 104 7.38 -7.66 -18.03
C TRP A 104 7.07 -9.16 -17.96
N ARG A 105 7.34 -9.80 -16.82
CA ARG A 105 7.00 -11.23 -16.62
C ARG A 105 5.50 -11.47 -16.63
N ALA A 106 4.71 -10.60 -15.98
CA ALA A 106 3.26 -10.69 -15.98
C ALA A 106 2.70 -10.51 -17.40
N ARG A 107 3.20 -9.49 -18.12
CA ARG A 107 2.82 -9.23 -19.52
C ARG A 107 3.19 -10.41 -20.43
N GLY A 108 4.43 -10.90 -20.34
CA GLY A 108 4.91 -12.02 -21.13
C GLY A 108 4.12 -13.31 -20.85
N TYR A 109 3.86 -13.59 -19.58
CA TYR A 109 3.07 -14.75 -19.21
C TYR A 109 1.67 -14.70 -19.83
N LEU A 110 0.98 -13.57 -19.70
CA LEU A 110 -0.35 -13.37 -20.30
C LEU A 110 -0.30 -13.44 -21.83
N ALA A 111 0.66 -12.77 -22.47
CA ALA A 111 0.78 -12.71 -23.91
C ALA A 111 1.09 -14.07 -24.57
N PHE A 112 1.98 -14.85 -23.94
CA PHE A 112 2.42 -16.13 -24.54
C PHE A 112 1.63 -17.35 -24.09
N ARG A 113 1.03 -17.31 -22.90
CA ARG A 113 0.25 -18.44 -22.36
C ARG A 113 -1.25 -18.22 -22.36
N GLY A 114 -1.72 -16.97 -22.52
CA GLY A 114 -3.14 -16.64 -22.47
C GLY A 114 -3.78 -16.93 -21.12
N GLN A 115 -2.99 -16.98 -20.05
CA GLN A 115 -3.43 -17.28 -18.68
C GLN A 115 -3.00 -16.16 -17.74
N MET A 116 -3.77 -15.95 -16.67
CA MET A 116 -3.39 -14.99 -15.63
C MET A 116 -2.08 -15.42 -14.96
N PRO A 117 -1.13 -14.49 -14.82
CA PRO A 117 0.18 -14.81 -14.26
C PRO A 117 0.09 -15.18 -12.78
N VAL A 118 0.79 -16.26 -12.43
CA VAL A 118 1.05 -16.63 -11.05
C VAL A 118 2.56 -16.58 -10.83
N SER A 119 3.01 -15.84 -9.82
CA SER A 119 4.43 -15.62 -9.52
C SER A 119 4.65 -15.36 -8.03
N LYS A 120 5.89 -15.17 -7.60
CA LYS A 120 6.18 -14.87 -6.18
C LYS A 120 5.51 -13.58 -5.69
N PHE A 121 5.35 -12.56 -6.54
CA PHE A 121 4.69 -11.29 -6.20
C PHE A 121 3.19 -11.25 -6.55
N LEU A 122 2.69 -12.24 -7.31
CA LEU A 122 1.28 -12.49 -7.59
C LEU A 122 0.99 -13.97 -7.28
N PRO A 123 0.94 -14.38 -6.00
CA PRO A 123 0.98 -15.79 -5.61
C PRO A 123 -0.35 -16.54 -5.80
N TYR A 124 -1.41 -15.81 -6.13
CA TYR A 124 -2.76 -16.36 -6.21
C TYR A 124 -3.17 -16.70 -7.64
N THR A 125 -4.04 -17.69 -7.78
CA THR A 125 -4.73 -17.96 -9.03
C THR A 125 -5.90 -16.98 -9.23
N TRP A 126 -6.43 -16.91 -10.46
CA TRP A 126 -7.50 -15.93 -10.78
C TRP A 126 -8.79 -16.11 -9.95
N TYR A 127 -9.03 -17.30 -9.38
CA TYR A 127 -10.26 -17.62 -8.64
C TYR A 127 -10.10 -17.57 -7.10
N ASN A 128 -8.89 -17.48 -6.56
CA ASN A 128 -8.64 -17.40 -5.11
C ASN A 128 -7.83 -16.17 -4.69
N THR A 129 -7.65 -15.23 -5.62
CA THR A 129 -6.93 -13.98 -5.33
C THR A 129 -7.80 -13.04 -4.50
N PRO A 130 -7.27 -12.43 -3.45
CA PRO A 130 -7.90 -11.30 -2.79
C PRO A 130 -7.80 -10.01 -3.64
N ASN A 131 -6.88 -9.96 -4.62
CA ASN A 131 -6.66 -8.78 -5.46
C ASN A 131 -7.82 -8.63 -6.44
N THR A 132 -8.67 -7.64 -6.22
CA THR A 132 -9.80 -7.30 -7.09
C THR A 132 -9.39 -6.32 -8.19
N HIS A 133 -8.36 -5.51 -7.96
CA HIS A 133 -7.86 -4.52 -8.90
C HIS A 133 -6.41 -4.82 -9.30
N PHE A 134 -6.17 -4.87 -10.62
CA PHE A 134 -4.83 -4.99 -11.18
C PHE A 134 -4.34 -3.61 -11.57
N CYS A 135 -3.36 -3.11 -10.83
CA CYS A 135 -2.83 -1.76 -11.01
C CYS A 135 -1.42 -1.80 -11.60
N THR A 136 -1.12 -0.86 -12.48
CA THR A 136 0.24 -0.58 -12.94
C THR A 136 0.69 0.80 -12.44
N PHE A 137 1.99 1.10 -12.54
CA PHE A 137 2.49 2.46 -12.26
C PHE A 137 1.70 3.53 -13.04
N LYS A 138 1.45 3.28 -14.33
CA LYS A 138 0.75 4.24 -15.19
C LYS A 138 -0.71 4.44 -14.81
N ASP A 139 -1.39 3.40 -14.35
CA ASP A 139 -2.79 3.50 -13.90
C ASP A 139 -2.87 4.35 -12.63
N PHE A 140 -1.98 4.11 -11.67
CA PHE A 140 -1.92 4.89 -10.44
C PHE A 140 -1.55 6.36 -10.69
N GLU A 141 -0.54 6.62 -11.53
CA GLU A 141 -0.15 7.99 -11.90
C GLU A 141 -1.28 8.73 -12.62
N ARG A 142 -2.03 8.02 -13.47
CA ARG A 142 -3.23 8.57 -14.13
C ARG A 142 -4.33 8.93 -13.12
N LEU A 143 -4.60 8.05 -12.16
CA LEU A 143 -5.54 8.33 -11.07
C LEU A 143 -5.09 9.56 -10.28
N CYS A 144 -3.80 9.69 -9.96
CA CYS A 144 -3.27 10.88 -9.29
C CYS A 144 -3.54 12.17 -10.08
N VAL A 145 -3.34 12.15 -11.39
CA VAL A 145 -3.66 13.32 -12.26
C VAL A 145 -5.15 13.61 -12.26
N GLU A 146 -6.01 12.62 -12.43
CA GLU A 146 -7.47 12.78 -12.47
C GLU A 146 -8.03 13.32 -11.14
N ARG A 147 -7.40 13.02 -10.01
CA ARG A 147 -7.80 13.42 -8.66
C ARG A 147 -7.04 14.66 -8.12
N ASN A 148 -6.16 15.27 -8.92
CA ASN A 148 -5.29 16.37 -8.50
C ASN A 148 -4.42 16.00 -7.27
N ILE A 149 -3.88 14.79 -7.26
CA ILE A 149 -2.99 14.28 -6.23
C ILE A 149 -1.55 14.54 -6.66
N TYR A 150 -0.76 15.15 -5.78
CA TYR A 150 0.65 15.41 -6.04
C TYR A 150 1.51 14.21 -5.60
N ILE A 151 2.32 13.70 -6.52
CA ILE A 151 3.30 12.63 -6.24
C ILE A 151 4.59 13.30 -5.76
N MET A 152 4.88 13.18 -4.47
CA MET A 152 6.09 13.73 -3.85
C MET A 152 7.31 12.87 -4.17
N ASP A 153 7.15 11.56 -4.14
CA ASP A 153 8.21 10.60 -4.42
C ASP A 153 7.65 9.30 -5.00
N ARG A 154 8.46 8.68 -5.83
CA ARG A 154 8.16 7.39 -6.45
C ARG A 154 9.37 6.49 -6.34
N THR A 155 9.20 5.39 -5.66
CA THR A 155 10.20 4.36 -5.50
C THR A 155 9.71 3.04 -6.05
N VAL A 156 10.62 2.20 -6.50
CA VAL A 156 10.34 0.89 -7.04
C VAL A 156 11.34 -0.12 -6.49
N VAL A 157 10.81 -1.27 -6.09
CA VAL A 157 11.64 -2.36 -5.59
C VAL A 157 11.28 -3.68 -6.27
N ASP A 158 12.17 -4.65 -6.18
CA ASP A 158 11.87 -6.03 -6.51
C ASP A 158 11.14 -6.73 -5.33
N ASN A 159 10.78 -8.00 -5.49
CA ASN A 159 10.09 -8.78 -4.46
C ASN A 159 10.95 -9.09 -3.22
N GLU A 160 12.26 -8.83 -3.28
CA GLU A 160 13.18 -8.91 -2.14
C GLU A 160 13.37 -7.54 -1.46
N HIS A 161 12.56 -6.54 -1.88
CA HIS A 161 12.63 -5.14 -1.43
C HIS A 161 13.99 -4.48 -1.68
N GLN A 162 14.72 -4.96 -2.71
CA GLN A 162 16.03 -4.44 -3.08
C GLN A 162 15.90 -3.31 -4.10
N HIS A 163 16.63 -2.22 -3.85
CA HIS A 163 16.83 -1.14 -4.80
C HIS A 163 17.89 -1.53 -5.83
N ARG A 164 17.47 -1.79 -7.06
CA ARG A 164 18.39 -2.04 -8.19
C ARG A 164 18.32 -0.87 -9.15
N TRP A 165 19.44 -0.23 -9.42
CA TRP A 165 19.52 0.98 -10.26
C TRP A 165 18.86 0.81 -11.65
N TRP A 166 18.97 -0.36 -12.27
CA TRP A 166 18.39 -0.65 -13.60
C TRP A 166 16.85 -0.70 -13.58
N ILE A 167 16.20 -0.96 -12.45
CA ILE A 167 14.73 -0.96 -12.32
C ILE A 167 14.19 0.47 -12.54
N HIS A 168 14.96 1.47 -12.14
CA HIS A 168 14.58 2.88 -12.30
C HIS A 168 14.63 3.37 -13.74
N LEU A 169 15.32 2.66 -14.66
CA LEU A 169 15.32 3.01 -16.07
C LEU A 169 13.96 2.82 -16.75
N TRP A 170 13.21 1.80 -16.31
CA TRP A 170 11.90 1.50 -16.87
C TRP A 170 10.96 0.90 -15.78
N PRO A 171 10.55 1.72 -14.80
CA PRO A 171 9.86 1.24 -13.59
C PRO A 171 8.61 0.40 -13.89
N ASN A 172 7.78 0.86 -14.82
CA ASN A 172 6.54 0.17 -15.18
C ASN A 172 6.75 -1.23 -15.81
N MET A 173 7.96 -1.51 -16.34
CA MET A 173 8.31 -2.81 -16.94
C MET A 173 9.13 -3.69 -16.00
N LEU A 174 10.01 -3.08 -15.22
CA LEU A 174 11.04 -3.78 -14.46
C LEU A 174 10.78 -3.82 -12.97
N GLY A 175 9.91 -2.96 -12.45
CA GLY A 175 9.54 -2.91 -11.05
C GLY A 175 8.45 -3.90 -10.68
N GLU A 176 8.60 -4.59 -9.58
CA GLU A 176 7.63 -5.56 -9.07
C GLU A 176 6.66 -4.94 -8.08
N ILE A 177 7.17 -4.09 -7.18
CA ILE A 177 6.36 -3.37 -6.18
C ILE A 177 6.54 -1.87 -6.37
N ALA A 178 5.43 -1.17 -6.46
CA ALA A 178 5.34 0.27 -6.51
C ALA A 178 5.26 0.84 -5.08
N ILE A 179 5.97 1.92 -4.83
CA ILE A 179 5.90 2.69 -3.58
C ILE A 179 5.74 4.15 -3.97
N TYR A 180 4.64 4.76 -3.57
CA TYR A 180 4.35 6.16 -3.81
C TYR A 180 4.19 6.92 -2.50
N ARG A 181 4.78 8.10 -2.42
CA ARG A 181 4.51 9.11 -1.41
C ARG A 181 3.75 10.24 -2.07
N ILE A 182 2.55 10.49 -1.60
CA ILE A 182 1.58 11.40 -2.22
C ILE A 182 1.05 12.41 -1.21
N THR A 183 0.58 13.56 -1.71
CA THR A 183 -0.11 14.59 -0.93
C THR A 183 -1.16 15.29 -1.81
N LYS A 184 -2.00 16.11 -1.19
CA LYS A 184 -3.01 16.93 -1.89
C LYS A 184 -2.51 18.35 -2.09
#